data_9ad0463b1eda70984cc53ad630e38a21
#
_entry.id   9ad0463b1eda70984cc53ad630e38a21
#
_cell.length_a   1.000
_cell.length_b   1.000
_cell.length_c   1.000
_cell.angle_alpha   90.00
_cell.angle_beta   90.00
_cell.angle_gamma   90.00
#
_symmetry.space_group_name_H-M   'P 1'
#
loop_
_entity.id
_entity.type
_entity.pdbx_description
1 polymer ?
#
loop_
_entity_poly.entity_id
_entity_poly.type
_entity_poly.pdbx_seq_one_letter_code
_entity_poly.pdbx_strand_id
1 'polypeptide(L)'
;LKVAPKLTPVSIAGNNIRECGANAYQEMAAILSCATAYIEEMLSRGNFKIDEFVHAIGGVNLSVGRDFFEDIAKFRAMRRMWFKLLSRYKAKEPKSFKLRIHGLPLGSIYTCQQPLNNIVRGTYTVLAAILGGAQSIGTPSFDEAICTPTKLAHTTALRTQQILMNESNVASTVDPLGGSYFIESLTDDIEKKAWEYYDKIESHGGFISALGSGWLQNEVARSALESTQQIESGEQKVVGVNCFETEEDAYEFEPFKPNPKAWEIGMASLENNRRNRNSAKSEKARARLLKSIENKSNSIPATLEAVKSGVTVGEVGDVYREAFGCWDVP
;
A
#
# COMPACT_ATOMS: atom_id res chain seq x y z
N LEU A 1 -20.45 1.00 8.53
CA LEU A 1 -20.98 0.47 7.26
C LEU A 1 -22.49 0.67 7.10
N LYS A 2 -23.32 0.52 8.14
CA LYS A 2 -24.79 0.79 8.03
C LYS A 2 -25.09 2.22 7.59
N VAL A 3 -24.30 3.21 8.05
CA VAL A 3 -24.48 4.64 7.72
C VAL A 3 -23.76 5.02 6.43
N ALA A 4 -22.65 4.35 6.09
CA ALA A 4 -21.84 4.61 4.93
C ALA A 4 -21.43 3.30 4.24
N PRO A 5 -22.35 2.65 3.50
CA PRO A 5 -22.14 1.30 2.96
C PRO A 5 -21.07 1.23 1.87
N LYS A 6 -20.71 2.37 1.26
CA LYS A 6 -19.63 2.45 0.26
C LYS A 6 -18.27 2.87 0.86
N LEU A 7 -18.22 3.14 2.16
CA LEU A 7 -16.96 3.49 2.81
C LEU A 7 -16.06 2.25 2.92
N THR A 8 -14.82 2.43 2.50
CA THR A 8 -13.74 1.48 2.69
C THR A 8 -12.84 2.02 3.80
N PRO A 9 -13.07 1.66 5.07
CA PRO A 9 -12.37 2.28 6.19
C PRO A 9 -10.93 1.82 6.36
N VAL A 10 -10.58 0.67 5.78
CA VAL A 10 -9.26 0.05 5.92
C VAL A 10 -8.80 -0.48 4.57
N SER A 11 -7.55 -0.24 4.24
CA SER A 11 -6.80 -0.93 3.18
C SER A 11 -5.46 -1.39 3.73
N ILE A 12 -4.87 -2.42 3.14
CA ILE A 12 -3.60 -2.98 3.56
C ILE A 12 -2.56 -2.65 2.49
N ALA A 13 -1.55 -1.88 2.87
CA ALA A 13 -0.51 -1.39 1.97
C ALA A 13 0.73 -2.31 2.02
N GLY A 14 0.69 -3.43 1.33
CA GLY A 14 1.82 -4.36 1.23
C GLY A 14 3.02 -3.77 0.49
N ASN A 15 2.77 -2.90 -0.48
CA ASN A 15 3.82 -2.21 -1.22
C ASN A 15 4.82 -1.47 -0.31
N ASN A 16 4.41 -0.94 0.84
CA ASN A 16 5.30 -0.23 1.76
C ASN A 16 6.41 -1.16 2.28
N ILE A 17 6.06 -2.38 2.67
CA ILE A 17 7.05 -3.37 3.14
C ILE A 17 7.98 -3.77 1.99
N ARG A 18 7.44 -3.89 0.79
CA ARG A 18 8.20 -4.24 -0.42
C ARG A 18 9.19 -3.14 -0.82
N GLU A 19 8.80 -1.87 -0.71
CA GLU A 19 9.70 -0.72 -0.92
C GLU A 19 10.84 -0.67 0.11
N CYS A 20 10.61 -1.20 1.30
CA CYS A 20 11.67 -1.36 2.31
C CYS A 20 12.60 -2.55 2.03
N GLY A 21 12.35 -3.35 0.98
CA GLY A 21 13.21 -4.44 0.54
C GLY A 21 12.70 -5.85 0.84
N ALA A 22 11.46 -6.02 1.31
CA ALA A 22 10.84 -7.34 1.41
C ALA A 22 10.77 -8.01 0.03
N ASN A 23 10.82 -9.33 0.00
CA ASN A 23 10.55 -10.11 -1.21
C ASN A 23 9.03 -10.36 -1.40
N ALA A 24 8.66 -11.01 -2.50
CA ALA A 24 7.26 -11.22 -2.88
C ALA A 24 6.46 -11.99 -1.82
N TYR A 25 6.99 -13.09 -1.30
CA TYR A 25 6.28 -13.91 -0.31
C TYR A 25 6.22 -13.26 1.08
N GLN A 26 7.22 -12.46 1.45
CA GLN A 26 7.18 -11.65 2.69
C GLN A 26 6.06 -10.60 2.63
N GLU A 27 5.93 -9.90 1.50
CA GLU A 27 4.84 -8.94 1.27
C GLU A 27 3.47 -9.61 1.43
N MET A 28 3.25 -10.74 0.76
CA MET A 28 1.98 -11.48 0.81
C MET A 28 1.64 -11.96 2.22
N ALA A 29 2.61 -12.53 2.91
CA ALA A 29 2.46 -13.01 4.28
C ALA A 29 2.13 -11.87 5.25
N ALA A 30 2.82 -10.74 5.14
CA ALA A 30 2.57 -9.56 5.95
C ALA A 30 1.17 -8.99 5.72
N ILE A 31 0.70 -8.93 4.46
CA ILE A 31 -0.68 -8.53 4.13
C ILE A 31 -1.69 -9.44 4.83
N LEU A 32 -1.51 -10.76 4.74
CA LEU A 32 -2.45 -11.71 5.34
C LEU A 32 -2.42 -11.68 6.86
N SER A 33 -1.25 -11.57 7.47
CA SER A 33 -1.14 -11.45 8.93
C SER A 33 -1.73 -10.13 9.45
N CYS A 34 -1.53 -9.03 8.73
CA CYS A 34 -2.21 -7.76 9.01
C CYS A 34 -3.74 -7.89 8.88
N ALA A 35 -4.23 -8.57 7.84
CA ALA A 35 -5.66 -8.86 7.67
C ALA A 35 -6.21 -9.72 8.81
N THR A 36 -5.44 -10.73 9.24
CA THR A 36 -5.77 -11.58 10.39
C THR A 36 -5.94 -10.74 11.65
N ALA A 37 -5.00 -9.83 11.94
CA ALA A 37 -5.09 -8.94 13.10
C ALA A 37 -6.35 -8.07 13.06
N TYR A 38 -6.74 -7.51 11.91
CA TYR A 38 -7.98 -6.76 11.77
C TYR A 38 -9.23 -7.64 11.95
N ILE A 39 -9.22 -8.85 11.40
CA ILE A 39 -10.34 -9.79 11.52
C ILE A 39 -10.53 -10.21 12.99
N GLU A 40 -9.47 -10.58 13.65
CA GLU A 40 -9.52 -11.03 15.04
C GLU A 40 -9.95 -9.91 16.00
N GLU A 41 -9.43 -8.70 15.81
CA GLU A 41 -9.86 -7.53 16.58
C GLU A 41 -11.36 -7.26 16.39
N MET A 42 -11.87 -7.32 15.16
CA MET A 42 -13.29 -7.11 14.90
C MET A 42 -14.17 -8.20 15.50
N LEU A 43 -13.74 -9.46 15.43
CA LEU A 43 -14.46 -10.59 16.01
C LEU A 43 -14.44 -10.55 17.57
N SER A 44 -13.32 -10.12 18.17
CA SER A 44 -13.19 -10.00 19.63
C SER A 44 -14.14 -8.98 20.24
N ARG A 45 -14.56 -7.96 19.47
CA ARG A 45 -15.57 -6.99 19.88
C ARG A 45 -16.97 -7.57 20.01
N GLY A 46 -17.18 -8.83 19.64
CA GLY A 46 -18.33 -9.68 19.99
C GLY A 46 -19.64 -9.44 19.22
N ASN A 47 -19.72 -8.40 18.39
CA ASN A 47 -20.99 -7.98 17.77
C ASN A 47 -21.03 -8.14 16.24
N PHE A 48 -20.02 -8.83 15.63
CA PHE A 48 -19.89 -8.91 14.19
C PHE A 48 -19.65 -10.33 13.71
N LYS A 49 -20.30 -10.70 12.59
CA LYS A 49 -19.94 -11.88 11.80
C LYS A 49 -18.94 -11.50 10.74
N ILE A 50 -18.08 -12.42 10.36
CA ILE A 50 -17.01 -12.19 9.35
C ILE A 50 -17.57 -11.56 8.06
N ASP A 51 -18.68 -12.04 7.54
CA ASP A 51 -19.30 -11.57 6.30
C ASP A 51 -19.92 -10.16 6.39
N GLU A 52 -20.08 -9.61 7.60
CA GLU A 52 -20.64 -8.27 7.79
C GLU A 52 -19.59 -7.16 7.59
N PHE A 53 -18.31 -7.47 7.79
CA PHE A 53 -17.26 -6.45 7.77
C PHE A 53 -16.08 -6.75 6.86
N VAL A 54 -15.74 -8.01 6.57
CA VAL A 54 -14.49 -8.33 5.87
C VAL A 54 -14.40 -7.70 4.48
N HIS A 55 -15.52 -7.51 3.80
CA HIS A 55 -15.56 -6.81 2.52
C HIS A 55 -15.25 -5.31 2.62
N ALA A 56 -15.26 -4.77 3.84
CA ALA A 56 -14.89 -3.39 4.15
C ALA A 56 -13.39 -3.21 4.48
N ILE A 57 -12.66 -4.31 4.63
CA ILE A 57 -11.21 -4.31 4.45
C ILE A 57 -11.02 -4.06 2.95
N GLY A 58 -10.76 -2.82 2.60
CA GLY A 58 -11.10 -2.24 1.31
C GLY A 58 -10.38 -2.79 0.11
N GLY A 59 -9.22 -3.27 0.27
CA GLY A 59 -8.37 -3.81 -0.76
C GLY A 59 -6.94 -3.86 -0.29
N VAL A 60 -6.13 -4.54 -1.03
CA VAL A 60 -4.70 -4.60 -0.79
C VAL A 60 -3.96 -3.82 -1.88
N ASN A 61 -2.95 -3.07 -1.48
CA ASN A 61 -1.97 -2.54 -2.40
C ASN A 61 -0.87 -3.59 -2.51
N LEU A 62 -0.77 -4.22 -3.67
CA LEU A 62 0.21 -5.25 -3.96
C LEU A 62 1.26 -4.70 -4.93
N SER A 63 2.50 -4.82 -4.58
CA SER A 63 3.61 -4.29 -5.38
C SER A 63 3.78 -5.01 -6.72
N VAL A 64 4.50 -4.38 -7.64
CA VAL A 64 5.01 -5.01 -8.87
C VAL A 64 6.49 -4.66 -8.99
N GLY A 65 7.35 -5.67 -9.00
CA GLY A 65 8.79 -5.54 -9.04
C GLY A 65 9.39 -5.77 -10.43
N ARG A 66 10.63 -6.28 -10.46
CA ARG A 66 11.35 -6.54 -11.70
C ARG A 66 11.06 -7.89 -12.32
N ASP A 67 10.64 -8.86 -11.52
CA ASP A 67 10.36 -10.21 -12.03
C ASP A 67 8.91 -10.29 -12.52
N PHE A 68 8.78 -10.25 -13.85
CA PHE A 68 7.50 -10.21 -14.54
C PHE A 68 6.57 -11.38 -14.21
N PHE A 69 7.11 -12.59 -14.22
CA PHE A 69 6.31 -13.79 -14.00
C PHE A 69 6.03 -14.03 -12.52
N GLU A 70 6.99 -13.72 -11.65
CA GLU A 70 6.78 -13.76 -10.18
C GLU A 70 5.61 -12.87 -9.79
N ASP A 71 5.56 -11.65 -10.32
CA ASP A 71 4.49 -10.72 -9.98
C ASP A 71 3.12 -11.21 -10.48
N ILE A 72 3.02 -11.75 -11.69
CA ILE A 72 1.77 -12.34 -12.19
C ILE A 72 1.32 -13.49 -11.27
N ALA A 73 2.22 -14.40 -10.93
CA ALA A 73 1.96 -15.52 -10.03
C ALA A 73 1.57 -15.06 -8.62
N LYS A 74 2.22 -14.01 -8.11
CA LYS A 74 1.93 -13.38 -6.82
C LYS A 74 0.48 -12.87 -6.74
N PHE A 75 -0.01 -12.19 -7.77
CA PHE A 75 -1.39 -11.71 -7.81
C PHE A 75 -2.40 -12.87 -7.82
N ARG A 76 -2.10 -13.95 -8.53
CA ARG A 76 -2.93 -15.17 -8.56
C ARG A 76 -2.91 -15.87 -7.20
N ALA A 77 -1.73 -16.09 -6.64
CA ALA A 77 -1.54 -16.71 -5.33
C ALA A 77 -2.23 -15.91 -4.21
N MET A 78 -2.14 -14.58 -4.22
CA MET A 78 -2.75 -13.73 -3.20
C MET A 78 -4.28 -13.89 -3.13
N ARG A 79 -4.96 -14.02 -4.28
CA ARG A 79 -6.41 -14.30 -4.29
C ARG A 79 -6.75 -15.67 -3.73
N ARG A 80 -5.94 -16.70 -4.02
CA ARG A 80 -6.10 -18.05 -3.47
C ARG A 80 -5.89 -18.05 -1.95
N MET A 81 -4.86 -17.36 -1.48
CA MET A 81 -4.55 -17.26 -0.05
C MET A 81 -5.64 -16.50 0.70
N TRP A 82 -6.19 -15.43 0.14
CA TRP A 82 -7.32 -14.71 0.71
C TRP A 82 -8.55 -15.63 0.88
N PHE A 83 -8.88 -16.38 -0.14
CA PHE A 83 -9.96 -17.37 -0.08
C PHE A 83 -9.71 -18.40 1.04
N LYS A 84 -8.50 -18.96 1.12
CA LYS A 84 -8.13 -19.94 2.16
C LYS A 84 -8.16 -19.33 3.56
N LEU A 85 -7.67 -18.10 3.73
CA LEU A 85 -7.74 -17.39 5.01
C LEU A 85 -9.19 -17.23 5.48
N LEU A 86 -10.06 -16.70 4.63
CA LEU A 86 -11.45 -16.45 5.02
C LEU A 86 -12.26 -17.74 5.22
N SER A 87 -11.87 -18.83 4.55
CA SER A 87 -12.45 -20.15 4.80
C SER A 87 -12.14 -20.67 6.21
N ARG A 88 -10.95 -20.35 6.76
CA ARG A 88 -10.61 -20.66 8.18
C ARG A 88 -11.55 -19.92 9.14
N TYR A 89 -11.97 -18.71 8.82
CA TYR A 89 -12.94 -17.91 9.58
C TYR A 89 -14.41 -18.23 9.27
N LYS A 90 -14.67 -19.28 8.45
CA LYS A 90 -16.01 -19.75 8.08
C LYS A 90 -16.89 -18.69 7.40
N ALA A 91 -16.28 -17.80 6.60
CA ALA A 91 -17.01 -16.90 5.72
C ALA A 91 -17.85 -17.70 4.73
N LYS A 92 -19.05 -17.18 4.38
CA LYS A 92 -20.03 -17.87 3.52
C LYS A 92 -20.45 -17.02 2.31
N GLU A 93 -20.39 -15.69 2.46
CA GLU A 93 -20.87 -14.80 1.41
C GLU A 93 -19.86 -14.68 0.26
N PRO A 94 -20.24 -14.88 -1.00
CA PRO A 94 -19.33 -14.78 -2.13
C PRO A 94 -18.58 -13.44 -2.21
N LYS A 95 -19.20 -12.34 -1.78
CA LYS A 95 -18.56 -11.02 -1.76
C LYS A 95 -17.37 -10.94 -0.81
N SER A 96 -17.36 -11.73 0.27
CA SER A 96 -16.28 -11.76 1.26
C SER A 96 -14.99 -12.32 0.68
N PHE A 97 -15.09 -13.28 -0.23
CA PHE A 97 -13.94 -13.90 -0.88
C PHE A 97 -13.32 -13.07 -2.01
N LYS A 98 -13.97 -11.97 -2.41
CA LYS A 98 -13.46 -11.08 -3.46
C LYS A 98 -12.38 -10.18 -2.89
N LEU A 99 -11.12 -10.44 -3.24
CA LEU A 99 -10.01 -9.55 -2.93
C LEU A 99 -9.88 -8.48 -4.01
N ARG A 100 -9.94 -7.21 -3.63
CA ARG A 100 -9.64 -6.10 -4.52
C ARG A 100 -8.16 -5.78 -4.43
N ILE A 101 -7.47 -5.80 -5.54
CA ILE A 101 -6.03 -5.55 -5.61
C ILE A 101 -5.77 -4.28 -6.40
N HIS A 102 -5.06 -3.35 -5.77
CA HIS A 102 -4.42 -2.25 -6.44
C HIS A 102 -2.97 -2.65 -6.72
N GLY A 103 -2.62 -2.78 -8.00
CA GLY A 103 -1.26 -3.06 -8.44
C GLY A 103 -0.43 -1.78 -8.42
N LEU A 104 0.68 -1.77 -7.70
CA LEU A 104 1.54 -0.61 -7.58
C LEU A 104 2.98 -0.98 -7.93
N PRO A 105 3.46 -0.64 -9.15
CA PRO A 105 4.86 -0.78 -9.47
C PRO A 105 5.74 -0.05 -8.46
N LEU A 106 6.81 -0.70 -8.05
CA LEU A 106 7.73 -0.18 -7.03
C LEU A 106 8.52 1.02 -7.56
N GLY A 107 8.61 2.07 -6.77
CA GLY A 107 9.50 3.21 -7.04
C GLY A 107 10.97 2.79 -6.99
N SER A 108 11.33 1.87 -6.11
CA SER A 108 12.70 1.35 -5.93
C SER A 108 13.28 0.58 -7.13
N ILE A 109 12.47 0.23 -8.13
CA ILE A 109 12.99 -0.36 -9.37
C ILE A 109 13.42 0.69 -10.42
N TYR A 110 13.00 1.93 -10.24
CA TYR A 110 13.36 3.05 -11.11
C TYR A 110 14.77 3.55 -10.77
N THR A 111 15.49 4.01 -11.77
CA THR A 111 16.88 4.46 -11.63
C THR A 111 17.03 5.91 -12.04
N CYS A 112 17.93 6.63 -11.39
CA CYS A 112 18.30 7.99 -11.83
C CYS A 112 19.18 7.96 -13.07
N GLN A 113 19.91 6.86 -13.29
CA GLN A 113 20.67 6.63 -14.51
C GLN A 113 19.73 6.30 -15.66
N GLN A 114 19.95 6.91 -16.82
CA GLN A 114 19.17 6.68 -18.03
C GLN A 114 17.65 6.71 -17.77
N PRO A 115 17.08 7.80 -17.23
CA PRO A 115 15.72 7.83 -16.67
C PRO A 115 14.62 7.50 -17.68
N LEU A 116 14.84 7.69 -18.99
CA LEU A 116 13.89 7.30 -20.01
C LEU A 116 13.66 5.78 -20.09
N ASN A 117 14.64 4.96 -19.66
CA ASN A 117 14.46 3.51 -19.55
C ASN A 117 13.41 3.14 -18.50
N ASN A 118 13.09 4.04 -17.58
CA ASN A 118 12.02 3.84 -16.59
C ASN A 118 10.64 3.78 -17.24
N ILE A 119 10.44 4.36 -18.44
CA ILE A 119 9.19 4.20 -19.21
C ILE A 119 8.97 2.73 -19.55
N VAL A 120 10.04 2.04 -19.98
CA VAL A 120 9.99 0.60 -20.29
C VAL A 120 9.74 -0.20 -19.02
N ARG A 121 10.42 0.12 -17.91
CA ARG A 121 10.19 -0.53 -16.60
C ARG A 121 8.74 -0.38 -16.14
N GLY A 122 8.20 0.83 -16.23
CA GLY A 122 6.78 1.10 -15.95
C GLY A 122 5.83 0.32 -16.85
N THR A 123 6.16 0.19 -18.12
CA THR A 123 5.30 -0.52 -19.08
C THR A 123 5.17 -2.00 -18.75
N TYR A 124 6.29 -2.73 -18.56
CA TYR A 124 6.20 -4.16 -18.28
C TYR A 124 5.64 -4.48 -16.89
N THR A 125 5.88 -3.62 -15.89
CA THR A 125 5.31 -3.81 -14.55
C THR A 125 3.81 -3.58 -14.53
N VAL A 126 3.32 -2.55 -15.23
CA VAL A 126 1.87 -2.35 -15.43
C VAL A 126 1.25 -3.52 -16.18
N LEU A 127 1.93 -4.03 -17.22
CA LEU A 127 1.47 -5.20 -17.96
C LEU A 127 1.38 -6.43 -17.05
N ALA A 128 2.38 -6.68 -16.18
CA ALA A 128 2.34 -7.76 -15.21
C ALA A 128 1.14 -7.65 -14.26
N ALA A 129 0.84 -6.44 -13.75
CA ALA A 129 -0.33 -6.20 -12.91
C ALA A 129 -1.65 -6.46 -13.66
N ILE A 130 -1.76 -6.08 -14.93
CA ILE A 130 -2.94 -6.35 -15.77
C ILE A 130 -3.14 -7.86 -15.94
N LEU A 131 -2.09 -8.57 -16.36
CA LEU A 131 -2.12 -10.02 -16.58
C LEU A 131 -2.34 -10.78 -15.27
N GLY A 132 -1.84 -10.26 -14.16
CA GLY A 132 -2.10 -10.73 -12.81
C GLY A 132 -3.53 -10.47 -12.32
N GLY A 133 -4.33 -9.65 -13.03
CA GLY A 133 -5.73 -9.37 -12.72
C GLY A 133 -5.95 -8.33 -11.63
N ALA A 134 -5.14 -7.28 -11.58
CA ALA A 134 -5.39 -6.12 -10.72
C ALA A 134 -6.67 -5.37 -11.12
N GLN A 135 -7.42 -4.83 -10.14
CA GLN A 135 -8.63 -4.03 -10.39
C GLN A 135 -8.32 -2.56 -10.63
N SER A 136 -7.19 -2.09 -10.13
CA SER A 136 -6.67 -0.75 -10.40
C SER A 136 -5.15 -0.78 -10.34
N ILE A 137 -4.50 0.15 -11.04
CA ILE A 137 -3.04 0.15 -11.18
C ILE A 137 -2.54 1.59 -11.05
N GLY A 138 -1.48 1.78 -10.27
CA GLY A 138 -0.65 2.98 -10.29
C GLY A 138 0.50 2.82 -11.29
N THR A 139 1.10 3.92 -11.70
CA THR A 139 2.33 3.90 -12.48
C THR A 139 3.20 5.05 -12.02
N PRO A 140 4.35 4.79 -11.38
CA PRO A 140 5.33 5.84 -11.10
C PRO A 140 5.79 6.50 -12.40
N SER A 141 6.14 7.77 -12.32
CA SER A 141 6.65 8.51 -13.47
C SER A 141 8.11 8.14 -13.76
N PHE A 142 8.60 8.37 -14.97
CA PHE A 142 9.97 7.97 -15.32
C PHE A 142 11.05 8.74 -14.52
N ASP A 143 10.69 9.86 -13.92
CA ASP A 143 11.54 10.68 -13.05
C ASP A 143 11.39 10.37 -11.55
N GLU A 144 10.72 9.27 -11.20
CA GLU A 144 10.44 8.83 -9.81
C GLU A 144 11.69 8.79 -8.93
N ALA A 145 12.82 8.34 -9.46
CA ALA A 145 14.08 8.24 -8.72
C ALA A 145 14.82 9.60 -8.56
N ILE A 146 14.28 10.68 -9.13
CA ILE A 146 14.99 11.97 -9.23
C ILE A 146 14.23 13.07 -8.50
N CYS A 147 12.92 13.18 -8.72
CA CYS A 147 12.14 14.29 -8.19
C CYS A 147 10.65 13.97 -8.09
N THR A 148 9.91 14.90 -7.51
CA THR A 148 8.45 14.90 -7.62
C THR A 148 8.07 14.95 -9.11
N PRO A 149 7.09 14.15 -9.57
CA PRO A 149 6.76 13.99 -10.97
C PRO A 149 6.63 15.32 -11.74
N THR A 150 7.39 15.44 -12.83
CA THR A 150 7.19 16.54 -13.78
C THR A 150 5.89 16.32 -14.55
N LYS A 151 5.33 17.38 -15.13
CA LYS A 151 4.11 17.28 -15.94
C LYS A 151 4.27 16.31 -17.12
N LEU A 152 5.43 16.32 -17.77
CA LEU A 152 5.74 15.41 -18.87
C LEU A 152 5.75 13.95 -18.39
N ALA A 153 6.49 13.67 -17.33
CA ALA A 153 6.64 12.32 -16.80
C ALA A 153 5.31 11.75 -16.28
N HIS A 154 4.54 12.57 -15.55
CA HIS A 154 3.21 12.18 -15.10
C HIS A 154 2.25 11.88 -16.29
N THR A 155 2.27 12.73 -17.33
CA THR A 155 1.47 12.50 -18.53
C THR A 155 1.89 11.21 -19.24
N THR A 156 3.19 10.95 -19.35
CA THR A 156 3.75 9.73 -19.97
C THR A 156 3.31 8.48 -19.19
N ALA A 157 3.40 8.49 -17.86
CA ALA A 157 2.94 7.40 -17.01
C ALA A 157 1.46 7.08 -17.24
N LEU A 158 0.62 8.11 -17.32
CA LEU A 158 -0.82 7.94 -17.62
C LEU A 158 -1.04 7.37 -19.03
N ARG A 159 -0.29 7.86 -20.05
CA ARG A 159 -0.39 7.36 -21.43
C ARG A 159 0.05 5.91 -21.54
N THR A 160 1.07 5.48 -20.78
CA THR A 160 1.49 4.08 -20.72
C THR A 160 0.32 3.16 -20.37
N GLN A 161 -0.45 3.48 -19.34
CA GLN A 161 -1.64 2.71 -18.98
C GLN A 161 -2.70 2.73 -20.07
N GLN A 162 -2.93 3.89 -20.68
CA GLN A 162 -3.95 4.06 -21.74
C GLN A 162 -3.57 3.30 -23.03
N ILE A 163 -2.29 3.25 -23.39
CA ILE A 163 -1.79 2.46 -24.52
C ILE A 163 -2.06 0.96 -24.25
N LEU A 164 -1.65 0.47 -23.09
CA LEU A 164 -1.91 -0.93 -22.73
C LEU A 164 -3.40 -1.27 -22.73
N MET A 165 -4.25 -0.37 -22.25
CA MET A 165 -5.68 -0.60 -22.19
C MET A 165 -6.36 -0.56 -23.58
N ASN A 166 -5.93 0.34 -24.47
CA ASN A 166 -6.68 0.62 -25.70
C ASN A 166 -6.05 0.01 -26.96
N GLU A 167 -4.73 -0.23 -26.97
CA GLU A 167 -4.00 -0.65 -28.17
C GLU A 167 -3.52 -2.10 -28.13
N SER A 168 -3.30 -2.67 -26.92
CA SER A 168 -2.69 -3.99 -26.78
C SER A 168 -3.69 -5.15 -26.62
N ASN A 169 -4.97 -4.83 -26.40
CA ASN A 169 -6.04 -5.81 -26.15
C ASN A 169 -5.85 -6.72 -24.92
N VAL A 170 -4.86 -6.44 -24.06
CA VAL A 170 -4.55 -7.29 -22.86
C VAL A 170 -5.65 -7.29 -21.80
N ALA A 171 -6.54 -6.28 -21.82
CA ALA A 171 -7.64 -6.17 -20.87
C ALA A 171 -8.93 -6.88 -21.34
N SER A 172 -8.95 -7.53 -22.51
CA SER A 172 -10.14 -8.17 -23.08
C SER A 172 -10.46 -9.55 -22.49
N THR A 173 -9.54 -10.13 -21.73
CA THR A 173 -9.70 -11.46 -21.15
C THR A 173 -9.23 -11.49 -19.70
N VAL A 174 -9.66 -12.51 -18.97
CA VAL A 174 -9.31 -12.73 -17.56
C VAL A 174 -8.33 -13.89 -17.47
N ASP A 175 -7.25 -13.73 -16.69
CA ASP A 175 -6.23 -14.74 -16.42
C ASP A 175 -5.71 -15.44 -17.70
N PRO A 176 -5.19 -14.70 -18.69
CA PRO A 176 -4.82 -15.24 -20.00
C PRO A 176 -3.66 -16.24 -19.93
N LEU A 177 -2.91 -16.26 -18.84
CA LEU A 177 -1.81 -17.21 -18.59
C LEU A 177 -2.24 -18.42 -17.74
N GLY A 178 -3.52 -18.51 -17.38
CA GLY A 178 -4.09 -19.66 -16.68
C GLY A 178 -3.89 -20.96 -17.49
N GLY A 179 -3.42 -22.01 -16.84
CA GLY A 179 -3.07 -23.29 -17.47
C GLY A 179 -1.65 -23.37 -18.05
N SER A 180 -0.87 -22.29 -18.04
CA SER A 180 0.55 -22.35 -18.31
C SER A 180 1.26 -23.16 -17.22
N TYR A 181 1.93 -24.26 -17.55
CA TYR A 181 2.63 -25.09 -16.57
C TYR A 181 3.59 -24.29 -15.70
N PHE A 182 4.32 -23.35 -16.29
CA PHE A 182 5.25 -22.51 -15.58
C PHE A 182 4.54 -21.57 -14.58
N ILE A 183 3.49 -20.88 -15.02
CA ILE A 183 2.74 -19.93 -14.16
C ILE A 183 1.99 -20.65 -13.04
N GLU A 184 1.41 -21.84 -13.31
CA GLU A 184 0.74 -22.63 -12.27
C GLU A 184 1.75 -23.10 -11.21
N SER A 185 2.89 -23.67 -11.63
CA SER A 185 3.95 -24.10 -10.71
C SER A 185 4.49 -22.94 -9.89
N LEU A 186 4.80 -21.80 -10.54
CA LEU A 186 5.30 -20.61 -9.84
C LEU A 186 4.26 -20.05 -8.85
N THR A 187 2.97 -20.08 -9.22
CA THR A 187 1.88 -19.66 -8.33
C THR A 187 1.83 -20.54 -7.07
N ASP A 188 1.98 -21.86 -7.23
CA ASP A 188 1.98 -22.81 -6.11
C ASP A 188 3.20 -22.63 -5.21
N ASP A 189 4.37 -22.43 -5.79
CA ASP A 189 5.63 -22.23 -5.05
C ASP A 189 5.61 -20.92 -4.23
N ILE A 190 5.15 -19.83 -4.84
CA ILE A 190 5.01 -18.52 -4.14
C ILE A 190 3.98 -18.62 -3.03
N GLU A 191 2.84 -19.25 -3.28
CA GLU A 191 1.81 -19.44 -2.26
C GLU A 191 2.34 -20.24 -1.08
N LYS A 192 3.06 -21.34 -1.34
CA LYS A 192 3.66 -22.16 -0.29
C LYS A 192 4.63 -21.35 0.58
N LYS A 193 5.58 -20.65 -0.05
CA LYS A 193 6.56 -19.81 0.66
C LYS A 193 5.86 -18.69 1.47
N ALA A 194 4.81 -18.11 0.93
CA ALA A 194 4.06 -17.06 1.62
C ALA A 194 3.30 -17.60 2.84
N TRP A 195 2.74 -18.83 2.79
CA TRP A 195 2.15 -19.47 3.96
C TRP A 195 3.19 -19.82 5.01
N GLU A 196 4.34 -20.36 4.61
CA GLU A 196 5.44 -20.65 5.53
C GLU A 196 5.93 -19.39 6.25
N TYR A 197 5.97 -18.25 5.53
CA TYR A 197 6.36 -16.99 6.14
C TYR A 197 5.23 -16.37 6.98
N TYR A 198 3.99 -16.54 6.60
CA TYR A 198 2.82 -16.20 7.42
C TYR A 198 2.88 -16.92 8.77
N ASP A 199 3.12 -18.22 8.77
CA ASP A 199 3.22 -19.01 10.00
C ASP A 199 4.39 -18.53 10.88
N LYS A 200 5.50 -18.06 10.29
CA LYS A 200 6.58 -17.41 11.04
C LYS A 200 6.10 -16.12 11.72
N ILE A 201 5.40 -15.24 11.02
CA ILE A 201 4.85 -14.01 11.61
C ILE A 201 3.90 -14.37 12.77
N GLU A 202 3.02 -15.33 12.57
CA GLU A 202 2.06 -15.76 13.60
C GLU A 202 2.78 -16.36 14.82
N SER A 203 3.89 -17.09 14.63
CA SER A 203 4.70 -17.63 15.72
C SER A 203 5.38 -16.53 16.59
N HIS A 204 5.51 -15.31 16.05
CA HIS A 204 5.99 -14.13 16.80
C HIS A 204 4.84 -13.32 17.43
N GLY A 205 3.66 -13.90 17.55
CA GLY A 205 2.49 -13.26 18.15
C GLY A 205 1.67 -12.43 17.16
N GLY A 206 1.78 -12.72 15.86
CA GLY A 206 1.07 -12.06 14.77
C GLY A 206 1.71 -10.74 14.34
N PHE A 207 1.11 -10.08 13.36
CA PHE A 207 1.65 -8.91 12.68
C PHE A 207 2.04 -7.78 13.65
N ILE A 208 1.17 -7.44 14.61
CA ILE A 208 1.41 -6.32 15.54
C ILE A 208 2.59 -6.59 16.46
N SER A 209 2.70 -7.81 17.02
CA SER A 209 3.81 -8.18 17.89
C SER A 209 5.13 -8.30 17.14
N ALA A 210 5.12 -8.89 15.93
CA ALA A 210 6.29 -9.00 15.06
C ALA A 210 6.83 -7.62 14.65
N LEU A 211 5.93 -6.66 14.39
CA LEU A 211 6.29 -5.28 14.10
C LEU A 211 6.80 -4.56 15.36
N GLY A 212 6.11 -4.69 16.48
CA GLY A 212 6.45 -4.03 17.74
C GLY A 212 7.75 -4.50 18.36
N SER A 213 8.16 -5.74 18.11
CA SER A 213 9.46 -6.29 18.55
C SER A 213 10.64 -5.96 17.63
N GLY A 214 10.40 -5.33 16.46
CA GLY A 214 11.44 -5.09 15.45
C GLY A 214 11.82 -6.32 14.62
N TRP A 215 11.22 -7.49 14.89
CA TRP A 215 11.58 -8.72 14.18
C TRP A 215 11.28 -8.62 12.68
N LEU A 216 10.10 -8.11 12.32
CA LEU A 216 9.70 -7.97 10.91
C LEU A 216 10.62 -6.99 10.15
N GLN A 217 10.98 -5.88 10.78
CA GLN A 217 11.92 -4.89 10.20
C GLN A 217 13.28 -5.52 9.93
N ASN A 218 13.81 -6.31 10.87
CA ASN A 218 15.09 -6.99 10.71
C ASN A 218 15.07 -8.03 9.59
N GLU A 219 13.98 -8.78 9.44
CA GLU A 219 13.82 -9.75 8.33
C GLU A 219 13.76 -9.03 6.96
N VAL A 220 13.03 -7.91 6.89
CA VAL A 220 12.97 -7.10 5.68
C VAL A 220 14.33 -6.47 5.35
N ALA A 221 15.04 -5.95 6.35
CA ALA A 221 16.38 -5.39 6.16
C ALA A 221 17.38 -6.43 5.64
N ARG A 222 17.28 -7.69 6.09
CA ARG A 222 18.10 -8.79 5.57
C ARG A 222 17.83 -9.04 4.08
N SER A 223 16.57 -9.11 3.68
CA SER A 223 16.19 -9.29 2.28
C SER A 223 16.63 -8.11 1.41
N ALA A 224 16.57 -6.88 1.95
CA ALA A 224 17.07 -5.68 1.28
C ALA A 224 18.59 -5.77 1.03
N LEU A 225 19.35 -6.20 2.04
CA LEU A 225 20.80 -6.38 1.93
C LEU A 225 21.15 -7.46 0.89
N GLU A 226 20.47 -8.61 0.91
CA GLU A 226 20.65 -9.67 -0.09
C GLU A 226 20.42 -9.15 -1.51
N SER A 227 19.33 -8.42 -1.74
CA SER A 227 19.02 -7.82 -3.04
C SER A 227 20.07 -6.80 -3.48
N THR A 228 20.58 -5.98 -2.56
CA THR A 228 21.65 -5.01 -2.84
C THR A 228 22.93 -5.73 -3.25
N GLN A 229 23.32 -6.78 -2.53
CA GLN A 229 24.51 -7.59 -2.83
C GLN A 229 24.42 -8.27 -4.21
N GLN A 230 23.23 -8.77 -4.60
CA GLN A 230 23.00 -9.33 -5.94
C GLN A 230 23.17 -8.30 -7.06
N ILE A 231 22.76 -7.06 -6.82
CA ILE A 231 22.98 -5.96 -7.78
C ILE A 231 24.46 -5.58 -7.82
N GLU A 232 25.12 -5.42 -6.68
CA GLU A 232 26.54 -5.03 -6.60
C GLU A 232 27.46 -6.10 -7.20
N SER A 233 27.16 -7.37 -7.00
CA SER A 233 27.90 -8.50 -7.60
C SER A 233 27.62 -8.69 -9.09
N GLY A 234 26.59 -8.05 -9.64
CA GLY A 234 26.15 -8.25 -11.02
C GLY A 234 25.37 -9.54 -11.26
N GLU A 235 25.02 -10.29 -10.21
CA GLU A 235 24.11 -11.43 -10.29
C GLU A 235 22.72 -10.96 -10.76
N GLN A 236 22.19 -9.90 -10.17
CA GLN A 236 21.02 -9.19 -10.66
C GLN A 236 21.43 -8.00 -11.51
N LYS A 237 21.13 -8.06 -12.80
CA LYS A 237 21.46 -6.99 -13.74
C LYS A 237 20.40 -5.89 -13.75
N VAL A 238 20.88 -4.64 -13.70
CA VAL A 238 20.04 -3.43 -13.81
C VAL A 238 20.68 -2.53 -14.87
N VAL A 239 20.01 -2.40 -16.01
CA VAL A 239 20.48 -1.61 -17.15
C VAL A 239 20.72 -0.15 -16.75
N GLY A 240 21.88 0.37 -17.11
CA GLY A 240 22.33 1.72 -16.77
C GLY A 240 22.91 1.87 -15.36
N VAL A 241 22.88 0.80 -14.53
CA VAL A 241 23.41 0.83 -13.16
C VAL A 241 24.63 -0.08 -13.00
N ASN A 242 24.55 -1.34 -13.43
CA ASN A 242 25.64 -2.31 -13.35
C ASN A 242 25.87 -3.07 -14.66
N CYS A 243 25.19 -2.66 -15.74
CA CYS A 243 25.41 -3.12 -17.10
C CYS A 243 24.89 -2.08 -18.09
N PHE A 244 25.52 -2.03 -19.28
CA PHE A 244 25.20 -1.06 -20.35
C PHE A 244 25.20 0.39 -19.85
N GLU A 245 26.15 0.68 -18.99
CA GLU A 245 26.42 2.04 -18.51
C GLU A 245 26.92 2.91 -19.65
N THR A 246 26.48 4.16 -19.68
CA THR A 246 26.91 5.17 -20.66
C THR A 246 27.25 6.44 -19.91
N GLU A 247 28.29 7.18 -20.42
CA GLU A 247 28.50 8.56 -20.00
C GLU A 247 27.40 9.39 -20.68
N GLU A 248 26.37 9.74 -19.92
CA GLU A 248 25.28 10.60 -20.39
C GLU A 248 25.34 11.95 -19.71
N ASP A 249 24.99 13.00 -20.43
CA ASP A 249 24.67 14.29 -19.84
C ASP A 249 23.47 14.14 -18.91
N ALA A 250 23.48 14.85 -17.80
CA ALA A 250 22.36 14.84 -16.85
C ALA A 250 21.06 15.18 -17.59
N TYR A 251 20.05 14.33 -17.43
CA TYR A 251 18.74 14.61 -18.01
C TYR A 251 18.19 15.90 -17.43
N GLU A 252 17.97 16.89 -18.28
CA GLU A 252 17.39 18.16 -17.88
C GLU A 252 15.88 18.01 -17.72
N PHE A 253 15.38 18.32 -16.52
CA PHE A 253 13.95 18.34 -16.22
C PHE A 253 13.59 19.59 -15.43
N GLU A 254 12.37 20.04 -15.63
CA GLU A 254 11.80 21.15 -14.89
C GLU A 254 11.05 20.58 -13.66
N PRO A 255 11.65 20.60 -12.45
CA PRO A 255 11.03 20.02 -11.27
C PRO A 255 9.74 20.77 -10.93
N PHE A 256 8.76 20.03 -10.44
CA PHE A 256 7.53 20.62 -9.93
C PHE A 256 7.86 21.62 -8.81
N LYS A 257 7.41 22.83 -8.99
CA LYS A 257 7.53 23.89 -7.99
C LYS A 257 6.17 24.12 -7.33
N PRO A 258 6.04 23.86 -6.02
CA PRO A 258 4.80 24.17 -5.31
C PRO A 258 4.55 25.69 -5.34
N ASN A 259 3.29 26.07 -5.16
CA ASN A 259 2.96 27.49 -5.05
C ASN A 259 3.79 28.13 -3.92
N PRO A 260 4.65 29.12 -4.21
CA PRO A 260 5.51 29.74 -3.20
C PRO A 260 4.73 30.39 -2.05
N LYS A 261 3.47 30.72 -2.28
CA LYS A 261 2.56 31.28 -1.26
C LYS A 261 1.72 30.22 -0.53
N ALA A 262 1.92 28.92 -0.79
CA ALA A 262 1.11 27.86 -0.17
C ALA A 262 1.15 27.90 1.35
N TRP A 263 2.35 28.16 1.92
CA TRP A 263 2.52 28.31 3.37
C TRP A 263 1.76 29.53 3.92
N GLU A 264 1.93 30.68 3.30
CA GLU A 264 1.25 31.93 3.71
C GLU A 264 -0.27 31.77 3.67
N ILE A 265 -0.78 31.19 2.59
CA ILE A 265 -2.23 30.88 2.42
C ILE A 265 -2.71 29.94 3.51
N GLY A 266 -1.97 28.87 3.77
CA GLY A 266 -2.29 27.89 4.81
C GLY A 266 -2.32 28.52 6.20
N MET A 267 -1.30 29.30 6.53
CA MET A 267 -1.21 30.02 7.82
C MET A 267 -2.32 31.03 7.99
N ALA A 268 -2.59 31.86 6.99
CA ALA A 268 -3.69 32.83 7.03
C ALA A 268 -5.05 32.11 7.23
N SER A 269 -5.29 30.97 6.57
CA SER A 269 -6.50 30.16 6.76
C SER A 269 -6.61 29.63 8.19
N LEU A 270 -5.50 29.12 8.75
CA LEU A 270 -5.45 28.62 10.12
C LEU A 270 -5.73 29.72 11.16
N GLU A 271 -5.08 30.87 11.00
CA GLU A 271 -5.28 32.02 11.88
C GLU A 271 -6.71 32.52 11.79
N ASN A 272 -7.27 32.64 10.61
CA ASN A 272 -8.66 33.05 10.41
C ASN A 272 -9.64 32.05 11.08
N ASN A 273 -9.41 30.74 10.95
CA ASN A 273 -10.21 29.74 11.66
C ASN A 273 -10.11 29.90 13.17
N ARG A 274 -8.90 30.05 13.73
CA ARG A 274 -8.68 30.24 15.17
C ARG A 274 -9.30 31.51 15.72
N ARG A 275 -9.27 32.60 14.94
CA ARG A 275 -9.84 33.92 15.33
C ARG A 275 -11.37 33.84 15.35
N ASN A 276 -11.98 33.19 14.38
CA ASN A 276 -13.42 33.21 14.17
C ASN A 276 -14.17 32.06 14.85
N ARG A 277 -13.49 31.03 15.32
CA ARG A 277 -14.14 29.92 16.02
C ARG A 277 -14.58 30.33 17.42
N ASN A 278 -15.62 29.66 17.90
CA ASN A 278 -16.00 29.75 19.31
C ASN A 278 -15.09 28.84 20.14
N SER A 279 -14.11 29.45 20.84
CA SER A 279 -13.09 28.73 21.60
C SER A 279 -13.67 27.79 22.66
N ALA A 280 -14.68 28.26 23.41
CA ALA A 280 -15.31 27.41 24.44
C ALA A 280 -16.03 26.19 23.84
N LYS A 281 -16.68 26.33 22.66
CA LYS A 281 -17.32 25.23 21.96
C LYS A 281 -16.27 24.25 21.42
N SER A 282 -15.16 24.77 20.88
CA SER A 282 -14.06 23.94 20.37
C SER A 282 -13.40 23.15 21.48
N GLU A 283 -13.14 23.77 22.63
CA GLU A 283 -12.54 23.08 23.80
C GLU A 283 -13.46 21.98 24.34
N LYS A 284 -14.75 22.26 24.48
CA LYS A 284 -15.74 21.28 24.90
C LYS A 284 -15.82 20.10 23.93
N ALA A 285 -15.68 20.34 22.62
CA ALA A 285 -15.70 19.29 21.61
C ALA A 285 -14.41 18.43 21.65
N ARG A 286 -13.24 19.04 21.90
CA ARG A 286 -11.97 18.31 22.13
C ARG A 286 -12.07 17.41 23.35
N ALA A 287 -12.54 17.92 24.49
CA ALA A 287 -12.73 17.13 25.70
C ALA A 287 -13.72 15.95 25.48
N ARG A 288 -14.78 16.16 24.69
CA ARG A 288 -15.72 15.10 24.33
C ARG A 288 -15.07 14.04 23.43
N LEU A 289 -14.20 14.46 22.50
CA LEU A 289 -13.44 13.53 21.67
C LEU A 289 -12.51 12.66 22.52
N LEU A 290 -11.72 13.27 23.41
CA LEU A 290 -10.84 12.54 24.34
C LEU A 290 -11.64 11.52 25.16
N LYS A 291 -12.73 11.95 25.79
CA LYS A 291 -13.60 11.06 26.58
C LYS A 291 -14.18 9.91 25.75
N SER A 292 -14.49 10.14 24.47
CA SER A 292 -14.99 9.06 23.59
C SER A 292 -13.92 8.01 23.33
N ILE A 293 -12.66 8.39 23.23
CA ILE A 293 -11.52 7.51 23.02
C ILE A 293 -11.24 6.71 24.30
N GLU A 294 -11.14 7.38 25.45
CA GLU A 294 -10.93 6.75 26.76
C GLU A 294 -12.01 5.70 27.08
N ASN A 295 -13.25 6.00 26.75
CA ASN A 295 -14.39 5.08 26.93
C ASN A 295 -14.46 3.97 25.85
N LYS A 296 -13.46 3.90 24.93
CA LYS A 296 -13.46 2.95 23.80
C LYS A 296 -14.74 2.98 22.96
N SER A 297 -15.40 4.13 22.90
CA SER A 297 -16.59 4.34 22.09
C SER A 297 -16.22 4.80 20.68
N ASN A 298 -17.18 4.78 19.74
CA ASN A 298 -16.95 5.27 18.39
C ASN A 298 -16.58 6.77 18.41
N SER A 299 -15.34 7.10 18.11
CA SER A 299 -14.80 8.47 18.12
C SER A 299 -15.23 9.31 16.90
N ILE A 300 -15.71 8.70 15.81
CA ILE A 300 -16.06 9.42 14.57
C ILE A 300 -17.10 10.53 14.78
N PRO A 301 -18.23 10.30 15.49
CA PRO A 301 -19.20 11.38 15.74
C PRO A 301 -18.60 12.56 16.53
N ALA A 302 -17.75 12.26 17.54
CA ALA A 302 -17.09 13.28 18.33
C ALA A 302 -16.02 14.04 17.52
N THR A 303 -15.29 13.35 16.64
CA THR A 303 -14.35 13.98 15.70
C THR A 303 -15.06 14.94 14.73
N LEU A 304 -16.20 14.51 14.17
CA LEU A 304 -16.99 15.35 13.28
C LEU A 304 -17.53 16.62 14.01
N GLU A 305 -17.95 16.48 15.26
CA GLU A 305 -18.38 17.61 16.08
C GLU A 305 -17.20 18.55 16.36
N ALA A 306 -16.01 18.03 16.67
CA ALA A 306 -14.80 18.80 16.89
C ALA A 306 -14.44 19.63 15.63
N VAL A 307 -14.36 18.99 14.47
CA VAL A 307 -14.06 19.68 13.21
C VAL A 307 -15.11 20.75 12.89
N LYS A 308 -16.41 20.46 13.04
CA LYS A 308 -17.49 21.42 12.83
C LYS A 308 -17.45 22.61 13.80
N SER A 309 -16.83 22.45 14.96
CA SER A 309 -16.63 23.54 15.93
C SER A 309 -15.33 24.34 15.70
N GLY A 310 -14.59 24.04 14.63
CA GLY A 310 -13.37 24.75 14.25
C GLY A 310 -12.09 24.18 14.90
N VAL A 311 -12.13 22.98 15.47
CA VAL A 311 -10.93 22.26 15.92
C VAL A 311 -10.12 21.87 14.69
N THR A 312 -8.84 22.18 14.68
CA THR A 312 -7.92 21.91 13.57
C THR A 312 -7.47 20.47 13.52
N VAL A 313 -6.94 20.01 12.38
CA VAL A 313 -6.37 18.67 12.23
C VAL A 313 -5.27 18.39 13.25
N GLY A 314 -4.38 19.39 13.49
CA GLY A 314 -3.34 19.28 14.51
C GLY A 314 -3.91 19.07 15.92
N GLU A 315 -4.92 19.86 16.30
CA GLU A 315 -5.58 19.74 17.61
C GLU A 315 -6.34 18.42 17.77
N VAL A 316 -6.89 17.84 16.69
CA VAL A 316 -7.44 16.48 16.71
C VAL A 316 -6.31 15.47 16.92
N GLY A 317 -5.20 15.63 16.22
CA GLY A 317 -4.00 14.79 16.38
C GLY A 317 -3.44 14.84 17.81
N ASP A 318 -3.46 16.02 18.45
CA ASP A 318 -3.02 16.17 19.85
C ASP A 318 -3.89 15.34 20.80
N VAL A 319 -5.20 15.31 20.60
CA VAL A 319 -6.10 14.46 21.41
C VAL A 319 -5.79 12.97 21.25
N TYR A 320 -5.47 12.53 20.04
CA TYR A 320 -5.06 11.13 19.81
C TYR A 320 -3.69 10.84 20.44
N ARG A 321 -2.72 11.76 20.35
CA ARG A 321 -1.42 11.63 21.01
C ARG A 321 -1.54 11.60 22.54
N GLU A 322 -2.43 12.40 23.11
CA GLU A 322 -2.73 12.37 24.54
C GLU A 322 -3.29 11.01 24.98
N ALA A 323 -4.18 10.42 24.20
CA ALA A 323 -4.85 9.17 24.52
C ALA A 323 -3.97 7.92 24.29
N PHE A 324 -3.15 7.91 23.25
CA PHE A 324 -2.41 6.71 22.80
C PHE A 324 -0.88 6.83 22.85
N GLY A 325 -0.37 8.03 23.07
CA GLY A 325 1.07 8.30 22.91
C GLY A 325 1.49 8.42 21.46
N CYS A 326 2.81 8.38 21.23
CA CYS A 326 3.42 8.33 19.92
C CYS A 326 4.04 6.93 19.72
N TRP A 327 4.05 6.46 18.49
CA TRP A 327 4.76 5.25 18.11
C TRP A 327 6.26 5.55 18.05
N ASP A 328 7.05 4.83 18.81
CA ASP A 328 8.50 4.81 18.70
C ASP A 328 8.90 3.57 17.88
N VAL A 329 9.71 3.79 16.83
CA VAL A 329 10.21 2.69 15.99
C VAL A 329 11.17 1.85 16.84
N PRO A 330 10.94 0.53 16.96
CA PRO A 330 11.80 -0.36 17.74
C PRO A 330 13.17 -0.55 17.10
#